data_51cb0a3c3d5ed36e1896fce155bf49d4
#
_entry.id   51cb0a3c3d5ed36e1896fce155bf49d4
#
_cell.length_a   1.000
_cell.length_b   1.000
_cell.length_c   1.000
_cell.angle_alpha   90.00
_cell.angle_beta   90.00
_cell.angle_gamma   90.00
#
_symmetry.space_group_name_H-M   'P 1'
#
loop_
_entity.id
_entity.type
_entity.pdbx_description
1 polymer ?
#
loop_
_entity_poly.entity_id
_entity_poly.type
_entity_poly.pdbx_seq_one_letter_code
_entity_poly.pdbx_strand_id
1 'polypeptide(L)'
;IEVSAEELARASLLKTPQEVLAVFELPSYTYDDSLPDHSLCLALDDVQDPGNLGTIIRIADWFGIEDIFCSQGTADAFNPKTVQATMGALARVKLHYCDLKEFIRVQTERNVPVFGTFLDGKNIYSQELSAQGVIVMGNEGNGVCKEIEALVSQKLLIPNYPQGKDTSESLNVAVATAIVCAEFRRRLS
;
A
#
# COMPACT_ATOMS: atom_id res chain seq x y z
N ILE A 1 24.61 12.72 21.08
CA ILE A 1 25.82 12.04 21.60
C ILE A 1 26.77 11.86 20.43
N GLU A 2 27.98 12.36 20.57
CA GLU A 2 29.04 12.14 19.59
C GLU A 2 29.71 10.79 19.86
N VAL A 3 29.90 9.99 18.85
CA VAL A 3 30.48 8.64 18.92
C VAL A 3 31.45 8.41 17.77
N SER A 4 32.35 7.44 17.90
CA SER A 4 33.21 7.03 16.81
C SER A 4 32.47 6.27 15.70
N ALA A 5 33.03 6.22 14.51
CA ALA A 5 32.47 5.45 13.40
C ALA A 5 32.33 3.95 13.73
N GLU A 6 33.22 3.41 14.55
CA GLU A 6 33.17 2.01 15.00
C GLU A 6 32.00 1.76 15.96
N GLU A 7 31.77 2.66 16.91
CA GLU A 7 30.62 2.58 17.83
C GLU A 7 29.31 2.75 17.09
N LEU A 8 29.22 3.68 16.14
CA LEU A 8 28.06 3.87 15.30
C LEU A 8 27.75 2.63 14.44
N ALA A 9 28.79 2.02 13.88
CA ALA A 9 28.65 0.78 13.10
C ALA A 9 28.10 -0.39 13.94
N ARG A 10 28.50 -0.47 15.21
CA ARG A 10 27.97 -1.51 16.14
C ARG A 10 26.52 -1.30 16.53
N ALA A 11 26.06 -0.04 16.56
CA ALA A 11 24.66 0.31 16.89
C ALA A 11 23.74 0.26 15.66
N SER A 12 24.28 0.41 14.46
CA SER A 12 23.50 0.45 13.22
C SER A 12 23.06 -0.93 12.75
N LEU A 13 21.83 -1.01 12.25
CA LEU A 13 21.29 -2.20 11.56
C LEU A 13 21.60 -2.21 10.05
N LEU A 14 22.23 -1.16 9.52
CA LEU A 14 22.57 -1.04 8.11
C LEU A 14 23.89 -1.75 7.79
N LYS A 15 23.97 -2.39 6.63
CA LYS A 15 25.24 -2.98 6.13
C LYS A 15 26.33 -1.92 5.92
N THR A 16 25.91 -0.72 5.52
CA THR A 16 26.79 0.44 5.36
C THR A 16 26.19 1.56 6.22
N PRO A 17 26.66 1.70 7.48
CA PRO A 17 26.19 2.75 8.38
C PRO A 17 26.45 4.13 7.79
N GLN A 18 25.51 5.05 8.04
CA GLN A 18 25.69 6.46 7.74
C GLN A 18 26.29 7.18 8.95
N GLU A 19 26.52 8.49 8.85
CA GLU A 19 27.19 9.26 9.89
C GLU A 19 26.28 9.62 11.08
N VAL A 20 24.99 9.29 11.00
CA VAL A 20 23.97 9.61 12.01
C VAL A 20 23.07 8.42 12.28
N LEU A 21 22.78 8.18 13.56
CA LEU A 21 21.73 7.26 14.00
C LEU A 21 20.78 8.05 14.92
N ALA A 22 19.47 7.93 14.66
CA ALA A 22 18.46 8.55 15.49
C ALA A 22 17.44 7.49 15.96
N VAL A 23 17.00 7.64 17.21
CA VAL A 23 15.93 6.82 17.80
C VAL A 23 14.71 7.71 17.99
N PHE A 24 13.58 7.26 17.50
CA PHE A 24 12.30 7.97 17.63
C PHE A 24 11.29 7.07 18.34
N GLU A 25 10.34 7.71 19.02
CA GLU A 25 9.14 7.02 19.47
C GLU A 25 8.31 6.60 18.24
N LEU A 26 7.74 5.39 18.29
CA LEU A 26 6.85 4.93 17.25
C LEU A 26 5.54 5.72 17.31
N PRO A 27 5.07 6.28 16.18
CA PRO A 27 3.79 6.96 16.16
C PRO A 27 2.65 5.97 16.40
N SER A 28 1.62 6.40 17.10
CA SER A 28 0.37 5.68 17.24
C SER A 28 -0.73 6.47 16.54
N TYR A 29 -1.34 5.87 15.53
CA TYR A 29 -2.41 6.50 14.76
C TYR A 29 -3.75 5.87 15.12
N THR A 30 -4.74 6.70 15.37
CA THR A 30 -6.14 6.32 15.39
C THR A 30 -6.77 6.72 14.07
N TYR A 31 -7.73 5.96 13.59
CA TYR A 31 -8.51 6.31 12.39
C TYR A 31 -10.01 6.26 12.70
N ASP A 32 -10.75 6.99 11.89
CA ASP A 32 -12.20 6.97 11.85
C ASP A 32 -12.63 6.18 10.59
N ASP A 33 -13.60 5.29 10.71
CA ASP A 33 -14.13 4.52 9.58
C ASP A 33 -14.71 5.40 8.47
N SER A 34 -14.94 6.69 8.73
CA SER A 34 -15.36 7.66 7.72
C SER A 34 -14.24 8.21 6.84
N LEU A 35 -12.96 7.91 7.11
CA LEU A 35 -11.85 8.39 6.28
C LEU A 35 -12.04 8.11 4.79
N PRO A 36 -12.44 6.90 4.35
CA PRO A 36 -12.64 6.62 2.93
C PRO A 36 -13.86 7.32 2.30
N ASP A 37 -14.74 7.95 3.07
CA ASP A 37 -15.85 8.77 2.55
C ASP A 37 -15.33 10.07 1.91
N HIS A 38 -14.15 10.52 2.29
CA HIS A 38 -13.62 11.84 1.93
C HIS A 38 -12.26 11.78 1.23
N SER A 39 -11.58 10.65 1.33
CA SER A 39 -10.24 10.45 0.80
C SER A 39 -10.08 9.08 0.13
N LEU A 40 -9.10 9.00 -0.75
CA LEU A 40 -8.67 7.74 -1.33
C LEU A 40 -7.66 7.10 -0.40
N CYS A 41 -7.93 5.88 0.05
CA CYS A 41 -7.08 5.07 0.93
C CYS A 41 -6.55 3.84 0.19
N LEU A 42 -5.40 3.31 0.64
CA LEU A 42 -4.94 1.99 0.25
C LEU A 42 -5.29 0.95 1.32
N ALA A 43 -5.54 -0.27 0.89
CA ALA A 43 -5.66 -1.45 1.74
C ALA A 43 -4.71 -2.53 1.23
N LEU A 44 -3.84 -3.06 2.11
CA LEU A 44 -2.82 -4.03 1.78
C LEU A 44 -3.13 -5.36 2.45
N ASP A 45 -3.49 -6.35 1.62
CA ASP A 45 -3.80 -7.71 2.06
C ASP A 45 -2.55 -8.58 1.96
N ASP A 46 -1.84 -8.72 3.09
CA ASP A 46 -0.64 -9.56 3.25
C ASP A 46 0.51 -9.23 2.30
N VAL A 47 0.80 -7.96 2.07
CA VAL A 47 2.02 -7.54 1.38
C VAL A 47 3.23 -7.80 2.27
N GLN A 48 3.97 -8.88 2.00
CA GLN A 48 4.97 -9.43 2.92
C GLN A 48 6.39 -8.93 2.68
N ASP A 49 6.74 -8.47 1.47
CA ASP A 49 8.09 -7.96 1.23
C ASP A 49 8.24 -6.52 1.75
N PRO A 50 9.20 -6.27 2.69
CA PRO A 50 9.43 -4.94 3.25
C PRO A 50 9.83 -3.89 2.19
N GLY A 51 10.48 -4.32 1.10
CA GLY A 51 10.85 -3.43 -0.01
C GLY A 51 9.64 -2.99 -0.81
N ASN A 52 8.69 -3.92 -1.08
CA ASN A 52 7.42 -3.59 -1.72
C ASN A 52 6.60 -2.66 -0.84
N LEU A 53 6.46 -2.96 0.46
CA LEU A 53 5.74 -2.09 1.39
C LEU A 53 6.35 -0.68 1.41
N GLY A 54 7.67 -0.56 1.56
CA GLY A 54 8.32 0.75 1.54
C GLY A 54 8.13 1.52 0.23
N THR A 55 8.13 0.83 -0.90
CA THR A 55 7.85 1.42 -2.21
C THR A 55 6.40 1.86 -2.32
N ILE A 56 5.44 1.07 -1.81
CA ILE A 56 4.01 1.42 -1.79
C ILE A 56 3.76 2.66 -0.92
N ILE A 57 4.40 2.76 0.25
CA ILE A 57 4.33 3.95 1.12
C ILE A 57 4.81 5.19 0.35
N ARG A 58 5.90 5.07 -0.40
CA ARG A 58 6.42 6.17 -1.23
C ARG A 58 5.48 6.54 -2.38
N ILE A 59 4.83 5.56 -2.99
CA ILE A 59 3.80 5.77 -4.02
C ILE A 59 2.59 6.49 -3.43
N ALA A 60 2.12 6.06 -2.26
CA ALA A 60 1.01 6.69 -1.55
C ALA A 60 1.29 8.18 -1.29
N ASP A 61 2.46 8.51 -0.74
CA ASP A 61 2.92 9.89 -0.52
C ASP A 61 2.92 10.69 -1.83
N TRP A 62 3.45 10.11 -2.92
CA TRP A 62 3.52 10.78 -4.22
C TRP A 62 2.15 11.14 -4.79
N PHE A 63 1.17 10.26 -4.59
CA PHE A 63 -0.20 10.45 -5.08
C PHE A 63 -1.15 11.07 -4.05
N GLY A 64 -0.65 11.59 -2.92
CA GLY A 64 -1.46 12.24 -1.90
C GLY A 64 -2.47 11.28 -1.24
N ILE A 65 -2.06 10.04 -0.99
CA ILE A 65 -2.79 9.06 -0.20
C ILE A 65 -2.12 8.99 1.17
N GLU A 66 -2.79 9.50 2.19
CA GLU A 66 -2.20 9.65 3.52
C GLU A 66 -2.38 8.42 4.41
N ASP A 67 -3.39 7.59 4.14
CA ASP A 67 -3.77 6.48 5.01
C ASP A 67 -3.71 5.15 4.26
N ILE A 68 -2.97 4.20 4.84
CA ILE A 68 -2.83 2.81 4.35
C ILE A 68 -3.30 1.86 5.45
N PHE A 69 -4.29 1.03 5.15
CA PHE A 69 -4.80 -0.02 6.02
C PHE A 69 -4.12 -1.34 5.69
N CYS A 70 -3.53 -1.98 6.69
CA CYS A 70 -2.73 -3.19 6.52
C CYS A 70 -3.34 -4.36 7.29
N SER A 71 -3.42 -5.54 6.67
CA SER A 71 -3.66 -6.77 7.41
C SER A 71 -2.51 -7.07 8.37
N GLN A 72 -2.75 -7.90 9.37
CA GLN A 72 -1.72 -8.29 10.36
C GLN A 72 -0.55 -9.05 9.76
N GLY A 73 -0.72 -9.68 8.60
CA GLY A 73 0.33 -10.39 7.86
C GLY A 73 1.18 -9.48 6.95
N THR A 74 0.81 -8.21 6.79
CA THR A 74 1.61 -7.23 6.05
C THR A 74 2.92 -6.94 6.78
N ALA A 75 4.02 -6.76 6.04
CA ALA A 75 5.34 -6.45 6.59
C ALA A 75 5.29 -5.25 7.54
N ASP A 76 6.19 -5.24 8.53
CA ASP A 76 6.29 -4.14 9.48
C ASP A 76 6.82 -2.86 8.79
N ALA A 77 6.07 -1.77 8.93
CA ALA A 77 6.42 -0.45 8.42
C ALA A 77 7.73 0.10 9.00
N PHE A 78 8.05 -0.30 10.23
CA PHE A 78 9.27 0.14 10.93
C PHE A 78 10.42 -0.84 10.82
N ASN A 79 10.27 -1.92 10.05
CA ASN A 79 11.40 -2.75 9.66
C ASN A 79 12.46 -1.89 8.95
N PRO A 80 13.75 -1.99 9.28
CA PRO A 80 14.82 -1.16 8.69
C PRO A 80 14.81 -1.15 7.16
N LYS A 81 14.50 -2.28 6.51
CA LYS A 81 14.41 -2.38 5.06
C LYS A 81 13.21 -1.59 4.51
N THR A 82 12.06 -1.62 5.20
CA THR A 82 10.89 -0.82 4.84
C THR A 82 11.21 0.67 4.99
N VAL A 83 11.69 1.09 6.17
CA VAL A 83 12.05 2.49 6.44
C VAL A 83 13.00 3.04 5.39
N GLN A 84 14.04 2.28 5.02
CA GLN A 84 14.99 2.69 3.98
C GLN A 84 14.29 2.86 2.62
N ALA A 85 13.41 1.93 2.24
CA ALA A 85 12.72 1.95 0.94
C ALA A 85 11.70 3.09 0.82
N THR A 86 11.17 3.61 1.94
CA THR A 86 10.21 4.74 1.92
C THR A 86 10.84 6.07 1.50
N MET A 87 12.17 6.21 1.61
CA MET A 87 12.89 7.47 1.33
C MET A 87 12.29 8.68 2.08
N GLY A 88 11.84 8.46 3.33
CA GLY A 88 11.25 9.49 4.20
C GLY A 88 9.74 9.68 4.06
N ALA A 89 9.07 9.00 3.14
CA ALA A 89 7.61 9.09 2.98
C ALA A 89 6.84 8.62 4.23
N LEU A 90 7.43 7.71 5.03
CA LEU A 90 6.85 7.21 6.28
C LEU A 90 6.50 8.31 7.29
N ALA A 91 7.11 9.49 7.19
CA ALA A 91 6.78 10.63 8.04
C ALA A 91 5.47 11.35 7.65
N ARG A 92 4.90 11.04 6.48
CA ARG A 92 3.69 11.68 5.93
C ARG A 92 2.55 10.72 5.67
N VAL A 93 2.82 9.42 5.61
CA VAL A 93 1.83 8.37 5.38
C VAL A 93 1.62 7.59 6.67
N LYS A 94 0.37 7.42 7.06
CA LYS A 94 -0.05 6.69 8.27
C LYS A 94 -0.39 5.25 7.89
N LEU A 95 0.17 4.30 8.63
CA LEU A 95 -0.17 2.88 8.46
C LEU A 95 -1.01 2.41 9.65
N HIS A 96 -2.13 1.79 9.34
CA HIS A 96 -3.10 1.25 10.28
C HIS A 96 -3.15 -0.27 10.17
N TYR A 97 -2.52 -0.99 11.09
CA TYR A 97 -2.61 -2.44 11.16
C TYR A 97 -3.91 -2.84 11.88
N CYS A 98 -4.82 -3.49 11.17
CA CYS A 98 -6.15 -3.81 11.66
C CYS A 98 -6.64 -5.19 11.17
N ASP A 99 -7.82 -5.61 11.62
CA ASP A 99 -8.58 -6.65 10.92
C ASP A 99 -9.08 -6.05 9.59
N LEU A 100 -8.31 -6.32 8.53
CA LEU A 100 -8.57 -5.72 7.21
C LEU A 100 -9.90 -6.19 6.62
N LYS A 101 -10.31 -7.45 6.90
CA LYS A 101 -11.60 -7.99 6.43
C LYS A 101 -12.75 -7.23 7.06
N GLU A 102 -12.68 -7.00 8.37
CA GLU A 102 -13.68 -6.24 9.11
C GLU A 102 -13.73 -4.78 8.64
N PHE A 103 -12.57 -4.14 8.47
CA PHE A 103 -12.49 -2.80 7.93
C PHE A 103 -13.18 -2.69 6.56
N ILE A 104 -12.84 -3.59 5.61
CA ILE A 104 -13.44 -3.60 4.25
C ILE A 104 -14.96 -3.89 4.33
N ARG A 105 -15.40 -4.79 5.21
CA ARG A 105 -16.82 -5.07 5.41
C ARG A 105 -17.59 -3.82 5.85
N VAL A 106 -17.06 -3.09 6.82
CA VAL A 106 -17.64 -1.83 7.30
C VAL A 106 -17.75 -0.81 6.16
N GLN A 107 -16.71 -0.67 5.33
CA GLN A 107 -16.74 0.26 4.20
C GLN A 107 -17.83 -0.15 3.18
N THR A 108 -17.94 -1.43 2.88
CA THR A 108 -18.97 -1.94 1.95
C THR A 108 -20.40 -1.69 2.48
N GLU A 109 -20.64 -1.91 3.76
CA GLU A 109 -21.94 -1.64 4.41
C GLU A 109 -22.31 -0.14 4.40
N ARG A 110 -21.31 0.72 4.42
CA ARG A 110 -21.46 2.18 4.30
C ARG A 110 -21.62 2.66 2.85
N ASN A 111 -21.60 1.75 1.87
CA ASN A 111 -21.60 2.05 0.43
C ASN A 111 -20.39 2.87 -0.04
N VAL A 112 -19.26 2.79 0.65
CA VAL A 112 -18.00 3.35 0.21
C VAL A 112 -17.45 2.49 -0.94
N PRO A 113 -16.98 3.10 -2.05
CA PRO A 113 -16.39 2.32 -3.15
C PRO A 113 -15.14 1.56 -2.70
N VAL A 114 -15.14 0.25 -2.91
CA VAL A 114 -13.99 -0.63 -2.67
C VAL A 114 -13.55 -1.21 -4.01
N PHE A 115 -12.36 -0.83 -4.44
CA PHE A 115 -11.74 -1.27 -5.68
C PHE A 115 -10.68 -2.31 -5.36
N GLY A 116 -10.59 -3.38 -6.14
CA GLY A 116 -9.53 -4.36 -5.98
C GLY A 116 -8.90 -4.72 -7.33
N THR A 117 -7.62 -5.08 -7.34
CA THR A 117 -6.90 -5.46 -8.55
C THR A 117 -6.93 -6.97 -8.74
N PHE A 118 -7.49 -7.42 -9.87
CA PHE A 118 -7.68 -8.84 -10.18
C PHE A 118 -7.43 -9.12 -11.67
N LEU A 119 -6.99 -10.34 -11.97
CA LEU A 119 -6.79 -10.78 -13.36
C LEU A 119 -8.12 -10.96 -14.13
N ASP A 120 -9.21 -11.26 -13.42
CA ASP A 120 -10.57 -11.38 -13.96
C ASP A 120 -11.37 -10.06 -13.87
N GLY A 121 -10.68 -8.95 -13.54
CA GLY A 121 -11.29 -7.63 -13.44
C GLY A 121 -11.59 -6.97 -14.80
N LYS A 122 -12.22 -5.81 -14.74
CA LYS A 122 -12.46 -4.97 -15.92
C LYS A 122 -11.29 -4.01 -16.14
N ASN A 123 -11.00 -3.73 -17.43
CA ASN A 123 -9.92 -2.82 -17.79
C ASN A 123 -10.05 -1.48 -17.07
N ILE A 124 -9.06 -1.15 -16.23
CA ILE A 124 -9.04 0.05 -15.38
C ILE A 124 -9.21 1.34 -16.18
N TYR A 125 -8.68 1.38 -17.41
CA TYR A 125 -8.72 2.57 -18.25
C TYR A 125 -10.12 2.91 -18.79
N SER A 126 -11.06 1.97 -18.70
CA SER A 126 -12.44 2.13 -19.16
C SER A 126 -13.48 2.19 -18.02
N GLN A 127 -13.03 2.14 -16.76
CA GLN A 127 -13.93 2.17 -15.61
C GLN A 127 -14.11 3.58 -15.07
N GLU A 128 -15.24 3.83 -14.43
CA GLU A 128 -15.42 5.02 -13.59
C GLU A 128 -14.69 4.81 -12.27
N LEU A 129 -13.80 5.73 -11.93
CA LEU A 129 -12.99 5.69 -10.71
C LEU A 129 -13.34 6.89 -9.83
N SER A 130 -13.51 6.65 -8.55
CA SER A 130 -13.84 7.66 -7.55
C SER A 130 -12.60 8.40 -7.04
N ALA A 131 -12.77 9.66 -6.64
CA ALA A 131 -11.75 10.44 -5.93
C ALA A 131 -11.52 9.95 -4.49
N GLN A 132 -12.44 9.15 -3.97
CA GLN A 132 -12.49 8.64 -2.59
C GLN A 132 -12.83 7.15 -2.59
N GLY A 133 -12.60 6.49 -1.46
CA GLY A 133 -12.81 5.05 -1.31
C GLY A 133 -11.56 4.29 -0.97
N VAL A 134 -11.57 2.98 -1.16
CA VAL A 134 -10.46 2.09 -0.80
C VAL A 134 -9.97 1.33 -2.03
N ILE A 135 -8.67 1.34 -2.27
CA ILE A 135 -8.01 0.51 -3.27
C ILE A 135 -7.32 -0.65 -2.55
N VAL A 136 -7.75 -1.88 -2.83
CA VAL A 136 -7.18 -3.10 -2.27
C VAL A 136 -6.10 -3.65 -3.19
N MET A 137 -4.91 -3.86 -2.62
CA MET A 137 -3.77 -4.53 -3.24
C MET A 137 -3.47 -5.82 -2.47
N GLY A 138 -3.27 -6.91 -3.18
CA GLY A 138 -3.08 -8.21 -2.58
C GLY A 138 -1.62 -8.61 -2.42
N ASN A 139 -1.43 -9.79 -1.80
CA ASN A 139 -0.16 -10.47 -1.64
C ASN A 139 0.52 -10.75 -3.00
N GLU A 140 1.86 -10.76 -3.01
CA GLU A 140 2.67 -10.93 -4.22
C GLU A 140 2.45 -12.29 -4.91
N GLY A 141 2.19 -13.34 -4.13
CA GLY A 141 2.00 -14.70 -4.66
C GLY A 141 0.54 -15.11 -4.78
N ASN A 142 -0.29 -14.73 -3.81
CA ASN A 142 -1.67 -15.23 -3.69
C ASN A 142 -2.73 -14.20 -4.12
N GLY A 143 -2.34 -12.94 -4.34
CA GLY A 143 -3.30 -11.87 -4.62
C GLY A 143 -4.13 -11.49 -3.38
N VAL A 144 -5.32 -10.96 -3.62
CA VAL A 144 -6.29 -10.62 -2.57
C VAL A 144 -7.00 -11.88 -2.10
N CYS A 145 -7.16 -12.06 -0.78
CA CYS A 145 -7.84 -13.22 -0.23
C CYS A 145 -9.33 -13.25 -0.62
N LYS A 146 -9.92 -14.45 -0.69
CA LYS A 146 -11.29 -14.65 -1.17
C LYS A 146 -12.35 -13.91 -0.36
N GLU A 147 -12.11 -13.77 0.93
CA GLU A 147 -13.04 -13.09 1.83
C GLU A 147 -13.09 -11.59 1.54
N ILE A 148 -11.95 -10.94 1.28
CA ILE A 148 -11.90 -9.53 0.87
C ILE A 148 -12.37 -9.39 -0.58
N GLU A 149 -12.00 -10.31 -1.48
CA GLU A 149 -12.47 -10.33 -2.87
C GLU A 149 -14.00 -10.30 -2.96
N ALA A 150 -14.71 -11.04 -2.08
CA ALA A 150 -16.17 -11.07 -2.04
C ALA A 150 -16.81 -9.74 -1.61
N LEU A 151 -16.06 -8.86 -0.97
CA LEU A 151 -16.50 -7.54 -0.49
C LEU A 151 -16.15 -6.40 -1.45
N VAL A 152 -15.29 -6.67 -2.46
CA VAL A 152 -14.88 -5.66 -3.45
C VAL A 152 -16.07 -5.28 -4.32
N SER A 153 -16.38 -4.00 -4.38
CA SER A 153 -17.48 -3.48 -5.20
C SER A 153 -17.12 -3.42 -6.70
N GLN A 154 -15.83 -3.26 -7.03
CA GLN A 154 -15.36 -3.17 -8.40
C GLN A 154 -13.98 -3.82 -8.58
N LYS A 155 -13.93 -4.89 -9.37
CA LYS A 155 -12.69 -5.54 -9.78
C LYS A 155 -12.05 -4.83 -10.96
N LEU A 156 -10.79 -4.44 -10.82
CA LEU A 156 -10.01 -3.73 -11.83
C LEU A 156 -8.91 -4.63 -12.39
N LEU A 157 -8.68 -4.53 -13.70
CA LEU A 157 -7.58 -5.19 -14.41
C LEU A 157 -6.64 -4.14 -15.01
N ILE A 158 -5.35 -4.27 -14.75
CA ILE A 158 -4.32 -3.62 -15.54
C ILE A 158 -4.07 -4.50 -16.78
N PRO A 159 -4.45 -4.05 -17.98
CA PRO A 159 -4.35 -4.92 -19.17
C PRO A 159 -2.89 -5.14 -19.56
N ASN A 160 -2.56 -6.37 -19.97
CA ASN A 160 -1.30 -6.72 -20.63
C ASN A 160 -1.34 -6.43 -22.13
N TYR A 161 -0.20 -6.38 -22.78
CA TYR A 161 -0.06 -6.20 -24.22
C TYR A 161 0.94 -7.18 -24.82
N PRO A 162 0.64 -7.69 -26.05
CA PRO A 162 -0.65 -7.63 -26.72
C PRO A 162 -1.71 -8.43 -25.98
N GLN A 163 -2.95 -7.98 -26.01
CA GLN A 163 -4.04 -8.71 -25.37
C GLN A 163 -4.16 -10.14 -25.89
N GLY A 164 -4.34 -11.11 -24.96
CA GLY A 164 -4.51 -12.52 -25.29
C GLY A 164 -3.20 -13.28 -25.63
N LYS A 165 -2.03 -12.67 -25.46
CA LYS A 165 -0.74 -13.39 -25.50
C LYS A 165 -0.28 -13.76 -24.10
N ASP A 166 0.46 -14.87 -24.01
CA ASP A 166 1.12 -15.28 -22.79
C ASP A 166 2.14 -14.21 -22.37
N THR A 167 2.02 -13.76 -21.13
CA THR A 167 2.93 -12.82 -20.47
C THR A 167 3.27 -13.36 -19.09
N SER A 168 4.03 -12.61 -18.29
CA SER A 168 4.19 -12.91 -16.86
C SER A 168 2.82 -12.96 -16.18
N GLU A 169 2.65 -13.87 -15.23
CA GLU A 169 1.38 -14.12 -14.55
C GLU A 169 0.86 -12.89 -13.79
N SER A 170 1.75 -12.04 -13.28
CA SER A 170 1.38 -10.82 -12.54
C SER A 170 2.46 -9.75 -12.63
N LEU A 171 2.09 -8.52 -12.30
CA LEU A 171 3.02 -7.42 -12.03
C LEU A 171 3.48 -7.46 -10.56
N ASN A 172 4.67 -6.94 -10.29
CA ASN A 172 5.07 -6.63 -8.92
C ASN A 172 4.02 -5.73 -8.26
N VAL A 173 3.66 -6.01 -7.00
CA VAL A 173 2.56 -5.32 -6.31
C VAL A 173 2.78 -3.81 -6.20
N ALA A 174 4.00 -3.34 -5.95
CA ALA A 174 4.29 -1.92 -5.88
C ALA A 174 4.16 -1.24 -7.25
N VAL A 175 4.59 -1.92 -8.33
CA VAL A 175 4.41 -1.43 -9.70
C VAL A 175 2.93 -1.35 -10.06
N ALA A 176 2.15 -2.39 -9.75
CA ALA A 176 0.71 -2.39 -9.94
C ALA A 176 0.04 -1.25 -9.16
N THR A 177 0.43 -1.04 -7.89
CA THR A 177 -0.05 0.08 -7.06
C THR A 177 0.21 1.42 -7.72
N ALA A 178 1.41 1.64 -8.27
CA ALA A 178 1.74 2.90 -8.94
C ALA A 178 0.85 3.18 -10.16
N ILE A 179 0.61 2.15 -10.99
CA ILE A 179 -0.26 2.27 -12.17
C ILE A 179 -1.69 2.59 -11.76
N VAL A 180 -2.21 1.89 -10.75
CA VAL A 180 -3.58 2.11 -10.25
C VAL A 180 -3.72 3.52 -9.67
N CYS A 181 -2.84 3.93 -8.76
CA CYS A 181 -2.88 5.27 -8.16
C CYS A 181 -2.76 6.37 -9.22
N ALA A 182 -1.88 6.20 -10.21
CA ALA A 182 -1.73 7.15 -11.32
C ALA A 182 -3.05 7.29 -12.11
N GLU A 183 -3.74 6.17 -12.41
CA GLU A 183 -5.00 6.23 -13.16
C GLU A 183 -6.12 6.88 -12.35
N PHE A 184 -6.22 6.59 -11.04
CA PHE A 184 -7.17 7.27 -10.17
C PHE A 184 -6.95 8.78 -10.14
N ARG A 185 -5.71 9.25 -10.02
CA ARG A 185 -5.40 10.69 -9.98
C ARG A 185 -5.52 11.38 -11.32
N ARG A 186 -5.17 10.69 -12.42
CA ARG A 186 -5.30 11.24 -13.78
C ARG A 186 -6.73 11.67 -14.11
N ARG A 187 -7.73 11.03 -13.49
CA ARG A 187 -9.14 11.34 -13.72
C ARG A 187 -9.67 12.53 -12.95
N LEU A 188 -8.86 13.06 -12.03
CA LEU A 188 -9.22 14.24 -11.22
C LEU A 188 -8.63 15.55 -11.78
N SER A 189 -7.80 15.44 -12.80
CA SER A 189 -7.13 16.59 -13.47
C SER A 189 -7.89 17.10 -14.68
#